data_60690352c33732b71e70d2fd92fc7413
#
_entry.id   60690352c33732b71e70d2fd92fc7413
#
_cell.length_a   1.000
_cell.length_b   1.000
_cell.length_c   1.000
_cell.angle_alpha   90.00
_cell.angle_beta   90.00
_cell.angle_gamma   90.00
#
_symmetry.space_group_name_H-M   'P 1'
#
loop_
_entity.id
_entity.type
_entity.pdbx_description
1 polymer ?
#
loop_
_entity_poly.entity_id
_entity_poly.type
_entity_poly.pdbx_seq_one_letter_code
_entity_poly.pdbx_strand_id
1 'polypeptide(L)'
;MSLKASLVIAAISALVSGSALADDFPSMEISGITALSAGSTYWTADRKKAAKERVLFKDSEISAQVAGSSNLDFTRSRVTPRSANLASPYKAAGKLFFTEPGVGDFQCSASIIKNRVIVTAAHCVFDPVAKSFFTNWIFIPAFDGGLSNPVGSQTSPQAPFGSWTARFVEVSATWSNTNGALPNNGDFGLIVLQDQSFAGAAPVSVRTKVGASFTAVTNNLPNTHVTMLGYPCNFNSCNIMQRNDSSDHRVGSTVAGNNAFEYGSDMAGGSSGGPWVQNFGDPLSAAPTGSRNLTRNAVVGVTSYGFLDTNVKILGASGFNAEFASMLNAACANATGNC
;
A
#
# COMPACT_ATOMS: atom_id res chain seq x y z
N MET A 1 -6.91 82.45 4.42
CA MET A 1 -6.11 81.32 4.95
C MET A 1 -7.08 80.19 5.24
N SER A 2 -7.13 79.19 4.34
CA SER A 2 -8.03 78.04 4.44
C SER A 2 -7.18 76.80 4.65
N LEU A 3 -7.25 76.19 5.81
CA LEU A 3 -6.65 74.91 6.10
C LEU A 3 -7.47 73.77 5.48
N LYS A 4 -6.87 73.04 4.55
CA LYS A 4 -7.42 71.76 4.06
C LYS A 4 -6.92 70.64 4.99
N ALA A 5 -7.82 69.99 5.68
CA ALA A 5 -7.54 68.76 6.42
C ALA A 5 -7.60 67.59 5.44
N SER A 6 -6.51 66.86 5.29
CA SER A 6 -6.42 65.62 4.54
C SER A 6 -6.78 64.46 5.46
N LEU A 7 -7.84 63.73 5.09
CA LEU A 7 -8.28 62.53 5.79
C LEU A 7 -7.50 61.33 5.18
N VAL A 8 -6.65 60.71 5.97
CA VAL A 8 -5.97 59.45 5.63
C VAL A 8 -6.89 58.29 6.05
N ILE A 9 -7.44 57.61 5.08
CA ILE A 9 -8.20 56.37 5.31
C ILE A 9 -7.17 55.22 5.29
N ALA A 10 -6.90 54.66 6.45
CA ALA A 10 -6.14 53.43 6.57
C ALA A 10 -7.05 52.23 6.23
N ALA A 11 -6.79 51.59 5.10
CA ALA A 11 -7.43 50.34 4.74
C ALA A 11 -6.83 49.22 5.60
N ILE A 12 -7.61 48.65 6.52
CA ILE A 12 -7.29 47.43 7.26
C ILE A 12 -7.63 46.28 6.36
N SER A 13 -6.63 45.65 5.73
CA SER A 13 -6.79 44.36 5.05
C SER A 13 -6.89 43.27 6.09
N ALA A 14 -8.09 42.78 6.34
CA ALA A 14 -8.26 41.58 7.12
C ALA A 14 -7.73 40.38 6.29
N LEU A 15 -6.60 39.85 6.67
CA LEU A 15 -6.13 38.55 6.23
C LEU A 15 -7.08 37.49 6.84
N VAL A 16 -8.04 37.06 6.06
CA VAL A 16 -8.77 35.83 6.33
C VAL A 16 -7.79 34.69 6.08
N SER A 17 -7.14 34.23 7.13
CA SER A 17 -6.47 32.92 7.13
C SER A 17 -7.55 31.85 7.07
N GLY A 18 -7.89 31.44 5.86
CA GLY A 18 -8.66 30.23 5.63
C GLY A 18 -7.83 29.06 6.17
N SER A 19 -8.19 28.54 7.34
CA SER A 19 -7.79 27.21 7.73
C SER A 19 -8.39 26.26 6.69
N ALA A 20 -7.54 25.70 5.80
CA ALA A 20 -7.92 24.53 5.06
C ALA A 20 -8.38 23.50 6.09
N LEU A 21 -9.65 23.08 5.97
CA LEU A 21 -10.15 21.94 6.73
C LEU A 21 -9.21 20.79 6.36
N ALA A 22 -8.46 20.29 7.32
CA ALA A 22 -7.75 19.05 7.17
C ALA A 22 -8.80 18.00 6.83
N ASP A 23 -8.66 17.33 5.70
CA ASP A 23 -9.47 16.16 5.38
C ASP A 23 -9.34 15.19 6.55
N ASP A 24 -10.45 14.89 7.21
CA ASP A 24 -10.46 14.12 8.47
C ASP A 24 -10.39 12.62 8.10
N PHE A 25 -9.18 12.14 7.80
CA PHE A 25 -8.95 10.73 7.51
C PHE A 25 -9.05 9.91 8.79
N PRO A 26 -9.80 8.78 8.80
CA PRO A 26 -9.75 7.85 9.91
C PRO A 26 -8.31 7.43 10.17
N SER A 27 -7.83 7.71 11.39
CA SER A 27 -6.43 7.46 11.77
C SER A 27 -6.32 7.00 13.22
N MET A 28 -5.21 6.30 13.54
CA MET A 28 -4.94 5.81 14.89
C MET A 28 -3.44 5.86 15.19
N GLU A 29 -3.09 6.52 16.30
CA GLU A 29 -1.76 6.42 16.90
C GLU A 29 -1.64 5.12 17.69
N ILE A 30 -0.52 4.44 17.50
CA ILE A 30 -0.19 3.21 18.23
C ILE A 30 0.84 3.59 19.29
N SER A 31 0.34 3.97 20.48
CA SER A 31 1.17 4.45 21.58
C SER A 31 1.75 3.31 22.40
N GLY A 32 3.03 3.44 22.79
CA GLY A 32 3.71 2.68 23.82
C GLY A 32 4.89 1.83 23.32
N ILE A 33 5.96 1.83 24.12
CA ILE A 33 7.14 0.97 23.96
C ILE A 33 6.76 -0.53 23.91
N THR A 34 5.62 -0.89 24.49
CA THR A 34 4.96 -2.20 24.40
C THR A 34 4.63 -2.60 22.94
N ALA A 35 4.42 -1.66 22.02
CA ALA A 35 4.17 -1.99 20.63
C ALA A 35 5.37 -2.63 19.91
N LEU A 36 6.61 -2.21 20.25
CA LEU A 36 7.83 -2.79 19.68
C LEU A 36 8.09 -4.23 20.11
N SER A 37 7.85 -4.54 21.39
CA SER A 37 8.02 -5.89 21.93
C SER A 37 6.80 -6.78 21.68
N ALA A 38 5.59 -6.24 21.76
CA ALA A 38 4.34 -6.99 21.57
C ALA A 38 4.16 -7.47 20.13
N GLY A 39 4.43 -6.62 19.14
CA GLY A 39 4.33 -7.02 17.73
C GLY A 39 5.35 -8.08 17.34
N SER A 40 6.60 -8.00 17.85
CA SER A 40 7.64 -8.96 17.56
C SER A 40 7.44 -10.30 18.30
N THR A 41 6.87 -10.29 19.50
CA THR A 41 6.57 -11.50 20.28
C THR A 41 5.24 -12.15 19.88
N TYR A 42 4.26 -11.37 19.45
CA TYR A 42 2.97 -11.86 18.99
C TYR A 42 3.09 -12.73 17.71
N TRP A 43 3.88 -12.30 16.74
CA TRP A 43 4.01 -12.97 15.44
C TRP A 43 5.04 -14.10 15.49
N THR A 44 4.67 -15.23 16.08
CA THR A 44 5.44 -16.47 15.98
C THR A 44 5.45 -17.03 14.55
N ALA A 45 6.32 -17.99 14.28
CA ALA A 45 6.36 -18.68 12.97
C ALA A 45 5.01 -19.36 12.66
N ASP A 46 4.39 -19.98 13.67
CA ASP A 46 3.11 -20.68 13.53
C ASP A 46 1.96 -19.70 13.24
N ARG A 47 1.91 -18.54 13.92
CA ARG A 47 0.90 -17.51 13.66
C ARG A 47 1.01 -16.97 12.23
N LYS A 48 2.23 -16.65 11.80
CA LYS A 48 2.48 -16.21 10.42
C LYS A 48 2.08 -17.25 9.38
N LYS A 49 2.33 -18.53 9.66
CA LYS A 49 1.93 -19.64 8.81
C LYS A 49 0.41 -19.85 8.78
N ALA A 50 -0.27 -19.63 9.90
CA ALA A 50 -1.71 -19.80 10.06
C ALA A 50 -2.52 -18.57 9.61
N ALA A 51 -1.87 -17.42 9.40
CA ALA A 51 -2.53 -16.19 8.98
C ALA A 51 -3.24 -16.39 7.63
N LYS A 52 -4.53 -16.01 7.59
CA LYS A 52 -5.37 -16.15 6.40
C LYS A 52 -5.17 -14.96 5.46
N GLU A 53 -5.45 -15.13 4.18
CA GLU A 53 -5.56 -14.00 3.28
C GLU A 53 -6.76 -13.12 3.64
N ARG A 54 -6.57 -11.81 3.67
CA ARG A 54 -7.67 -10.86 3.68
C ARG A 54 -8.05 -10.57 2.23
N VAL A 55 -9.25 -10.97 1.83
CA VAL A 55 -9.69 -10.88 0.44
C VAL A 55 -11.00 -10.14 0.37
N LEU A 56 -11.09 -9.25 -0.62
CA LEU A 56 -12.35 -8.70 -1.07
C LEU A 56 -12.66 -9.25 -2.47
N PHE A 57 -13.87 -9.72 -2.63
CA PHE A 57 -14.37 -10.18 -3.92
C PHE A 57 -15.48 -9.27 -4.41
N LYS A 58 -15.41 -8.91 -5.67
CA LYS A 58 -16.55 -8.38 -6.39
C LYS A 58 -17.45 -9.57 -6.81
N ASP A 59 -18.73 -9.48 -6.53
CA ASP A 59 -19.70 -10.40 -7.09
C ASP A 59 -19.60 -10.38 -8.61
N SER A 60 -19.58 -11.55 -9.22
CA SER A 60 -19.41 -11.70 -10.66
C SER A 60 -20.68 -11.29 -11.42
N GLU A 61 -20.99 -10.00 -11.45
CA GLU A 61 -21.83 -9.44 -12.52
C GLU A 61 -21.10 -9.39 -13.88
N ILE A 62 -20.12 -10.23 -14.08
CA ILE A 62 -19.63 -10.56 -15.42
C ILE A 62 -20.56 -11.62 -16.01
N SER A 63 -21.85 -11.38 -15.86
CA SER A 63 -22.85 -12.09 -16.62
C SER A 63 -22.81 -11.55 -18.05
N ALA A 64 -22.52 -12.42 -18.99
CA ALA A 64 -22.99 -12.40 -20.38
C ALA A 64 -22.66 -11.19 -21.28
N GLN A 65 -22.02 -10.11 -20.87
CA GLN A 65 -21.70 -9.00 -21.76
C GLN A 65 -20.31 -9.07 -22.41
N VAL A 66 -19.48 -10.00 -22.02
CA VAL A 66 -18.22 -10.30 -22.69
C VAL A 66 -18.26 -11.74 -23.19
N ALA A 67 -19.13 -11.98 -24.13
CA ALA A 67 -19.09 -13.20 -24.95
C ALA A 67 -17.86 -13.13 -25.87
N GLY A 68 -16.66 -13.36 -25.30
CA GLY A 68 -15.44 -13.31 -26.10
C GLY A 68 -14.18 -13.62 -25.32
N SER A 69 -13.90 -12.99 -24.24
CA SER A 69 -12.94 -13.42 -23.23
C SER A 69 -13.19 -12.65 -21.95
N SER A 70 -13.40 -13.36 -20.85
CA SER A 70 -13.45 -12.79 -19.51
C SER A 70 -12.06 -12.46 -18.93
N ASN A 71 -11.01 -12.70 -19.70
CA ASN A 71 -9.62 -12.56 -19.29
C ASN A 71 -8.93 -11.44 -20.05
N LEU A 72 -8.07 -10.72 -19.34
CA LEU A 72 -7.15 -9.73 -19.87
C LEU A 72 -5.75 -10.34 -19.94
N ASP A 73 -4.93 -9.94 -20.89
CA ASP A 73 -3.61 -10.52 -21.09
C ASP A 73 -2.62 -10.10 -20.00
N PHE A 74 -1.84 -11.08 -19.53
CA PHE A 74 -0.79 -10.87 -18.53
C PHE A 74 0.30 -11.94 -18.63
N THR A 75 1.41 -11.68 -17.97
CA THR A 75 2.41 -12.70 -17.65
C THR A 75 2.71 -12.68 -16.16
N ARG A 76 2.93 -13.86 -15.57
CA ARG A 76 3.28 -13.98 -14.16
C ARG A 76 4.48 -14.88 -13.94
N SER A 77 5.33 -14.49 -13.00
CA SER A 77 6.50 -15.27 -12.57
C SER A 77 6.72 -15.15 -11.07
N ARG A 78 7.39 -16.13 -10.49
CA ARG A 78 7.92 -16.03 -9.14
C ARG A 78 9.14 -15.10 -9.14
N VAL A 79 9.28 -14.30 -8.08
CA VAL A 79 10.50 -13.51 -7.87
C VAL A 79 11.57 -14.42 -7.28
N THR A 80 12.25 -15.15 -8.16
CA THR A 80 13.33 -16.09 -7.86
C THR A 80 14.48 -15.89 -8.86
N PRO A 81 15.72 -16.20 -8.49
CA PRO A 81 16.19 -16.69 -7.20
C PRO A 81 16.06 -15.65 -6.08
N ARG A 82 16.39 -16.03 -4.84
CA ARG A 82 16.36 -15.12 -3.69
C ARG A 82 17.13 -13.81 -3.92
N SER A 83 18.25 -13.85 -4.64
CA SER A 83 19.03 -12.67 -4.99
C SER A 83 18.19 -11.61 -5.72
N ALA A 84 17.21 -12.02 -6.55
CA ALA A 84 16.28 -11.12 -7.21
C ALA A 84 15.35 -10.45 -6.18
N ASN A 85 14.78 -11.23 -5.24
CA ASN A 85 13.93 -10.69 -4.17
C ASN A 85 14.67 -9.67 -3.29
N LEU A 86 15.99 -9.87 -3.08
CA LEU A 86 16.83 -8.96 -2.29
C LEU A 86 17.35 -7.76 -3.10
N ALA A 87 17.12 -7.72 -4.39
CA ALA A 87 17.55 -6.63 -5.27
C ALA A 87 16.51 -5.50 -5.33
N SER A 88 16.96 -4.29 -5.62
CA SER A 88 16.08 -3.18 -5.98
C SER A 88 15.48 -3.42 -7.37
N PRO A 89 14.19 -3.11 -7.60
CA PRO A 89 13.25 -2.51 -6.68
C PRO A 89 12.44 -3.52 -5.85
N TYR A 90 12.53 -4.84 -6.07
CA TYR A 90 11.73 -5.87 -5.43
C TYR A 90 11.73 -5.78 -3.90
N LYS A 91 12.90 -5.53 -3.29
CA LYS A 91 13.04 -5.45 -1.83
C LYS A 91 12.24 -4.33 -1.17
N ALA A 92 11.71 -3.37 -1.95
CA ALA A 92 10.82 -2.33 -1.45
C ALA A 92 9.38 -2.83 -1.25
N ALA A 93 9.00 -3.96 -1.85
CA ALA A 93 7.75 -4.66 -1.58
C ALA A 93 7.95 -5.72 -0.49
N GLY A 94 6.87 -6.07 0.21
CA GLY A 94 6.94 -7.01 1.31
C GLY A 94 5.57 -7.53 1.72
N LYS A 95 5.58 -8.38 2.73
CA LYS A 95 4.39 -8.99 3.31
C LYS A 95 3.95 -8.24 4.55
N LEU A 96 2.65 -8.02 4.66
CA LEU A 96 2.00 -7.40 5.81
C LEU A 96 1.18 -8.43 6.56
N PHE A 97 1.37 -8.54 7.87
CA PHE A 97 0.55 -9.35 8.76
C PHE A 97 -0.16 -8.43 9.76
N PHE A 98 -1.37 -8.80 10.16
CA PHE A 98 -2.18 -8.05 11.11
C PHE A 98 -3.25 -8.93 11.75
N THR A 99 -3.87 -8.44 12.81
CA THR A 99 -4.96 -9.11 13.53
C THR A 99 -6.24 -8.29 13.39
N GLU A 100 -7.30 -8.93 12.93
CA GLU A 100 -8.66 -8.40 13.04
C GLU A 100 -9.22 -8.82 14.40
N PRO A 101 -9.51 -7.86 15.31
CA PRO A 101 -9.95 -8.16 16.67
C PRO A 101 -11.20 -9.04 16.69
N GLY A 102 -11.16 -10.12 17.47
CA GLY A 102 -12.28 -11.06 17.57
C GLY A 102 -12.45 -12.05 16.40
N VAL A 103 -11.69 -11.89 15.30
CA VAL A 103 -11.79 -12.73 14.10
C VAL A 103 -10.55 -13.60 13.91
N GLY A 104 -9.35 -12.99 13.91
CA GLY A 104 -8.11 -13.74 13.76
C GLY A 104 -6.96 -13.00 13.08
N ASP A 105 -5.95 -13.77 12.69
CA ASP A 105 -4.74 -13.27 12.06
C ASP A 105 -4.84 -13.35 10.53
N PHE A 106 -4.40 -12.26 9.88
CA PHE A 106 -4.50 -12.08 8.44
C PHE A 106 -3.19 -11.63 7.81
N GLN A 107 -3.13 -11.72 6.48
CA GLN A 107 -1.98 -11.32 5.69
C GLN A 107 -2.41 -10.60 4.40
N CYS A 108 -1.60 -9.62 4.03
CA CYS A 108 -1.68 -8.82 2.83
C CYS A 108 -0.26 -8.59 2.28
N SER A 109 -0.17 -7.78 1.24
CA SER A 109 1.06 -7.24 0.70
C SER A 109 1.13 -5.73 0.95
N ALA A 110 2.33 -5.16 0.95
CA ALA A 110 2.54 -3.72 1.10
C ALA A 110 3.85 -3.29 0.44
N SER A 111 4.10 -1.98 0.34
CA SER A 111 5.35 -1.47 -0.19
C SER A 111 5.81 -0.17 0.47
N ILE A 112 7.14 0.03 0.52
CA ILE A 112 7.77 1.23 1.06
C ILE A 112 7.66 2.36 0.05
N ILE A 113 7.09 3.51 0.46
CA ILE A 113 6.94 4.69 -0.40
C ILE A 113 7.66 5.92 0.13
N LYS A 114 7.93 5.99 1.44
CA LYS A 114 8.69 7.06 2.09
C LYS A 114 9.61 6.48 3.15
N ASN A 115 10.25 7.35 3.90
CA ASN A 115 11.27 6.95 4.88
C ASN A 115 10.76 5.92 5.90
N ARG A 116 9.58 6.19 6.48
CA ARG A 116 8.88 5.30 7.43
C ARG A 116 7.52 4.85 6.93
N VAL A 117 7.05 5.33 5.78
CA VAL A 117 5.68 5.08 5.31
C VAL A 117 5.65 3.94 4.31
N ILE A 118 4.78 2.99 4.57
CA ILE A 118 4.36 1.96 3.61
C ILE A 118 2.92 2.20 3.18
N VAL A 119 2.59 1.75 1.98
CA VAL A 119 1.23 1.74 1.46
C VAL A 119 0.74 0.30 1.32
N THR A 120 -0.54 0.11 1.61
CA THR A 120 -1.28 -1.15 1.44
C THR A 120 -2.73 -0.83 1.05
N ALA A 121 -3.60 -1.83 0.94
CA ALA A 121 -5.03 -1.61 0.79
C ALA A 121 -5.68 -1.19 2.12
N ALA A 122 -6.71 -0.37 2.09
CA ALA A 122 -7.42 0.05 3.30
C ALA A 122 -8.08 -1.13 4.03
N HIS A 123 -8.59 -2.12 3.27
CA HIS A 123 -9.17 -3.34 3.85
C HIS A 123 -8.15 -4.24 4.57
N CYS A 124 -6.85 -3.95 4.49
CA CYS A 124 -5.81 -4.59 5.31
C CYS A 124 -5.50 -3.79 6.60
N VAL A 125 -6.19 -2.67 6.83
CA VAL A 125 -5.94 -1.75 7.93
C VAL A 125 -7.19 -1.51 8.77
N PHE A 126 -8.37 -1.47 8.15
CA PHE A 126 -9.59 -0.96 8.77
C PHE A 126 -10.83 -1.71 8.29
N ASP A 127 -11.71 -2.06 9.24
CA ASP A 127 -13.05 -2.55 8.96
C ASP A 127 -14.00 -1.36 8.73
N PRO A 128 -14.47 -1.15 7.49
CA PRO A 128 -15.30 0.02 7.18
C PRO A 128 -16.73 -0.11 7.71
N VAL A 129 -17.18 -1.31 8.07
CA VAL A 129 -18.51 -1.56 8.63
C VAL A 129 -18.49 -1.39 10.15
N ALA A 130 -17.54 -2.04 10.83
CA ALA A 130 -17.35 -1.90 12.27
C ALA A 130 -16.69 -0.56 12.66
N LYS A 131 -16.20 0.22 11.70
CA LYS A 131 -15.47 1.50 11.92
C LYS A 131 -14.30 1.32 12.88
N SER A 132 -13.55 0.23 12.74
CA SER A 132 -12.47 -0.12 13.65
C SER A 132 -11.19 -0.49 12.92
N PHE A 133 -10.06 -0.05 13.49
CA PHE A 133 -8.74 -0.45 13.03
C PHE A 133 -8.41 -1.86 13.47
N PHE A 134 -7.68 -2.59 12.63
CA PHE A 134 -7.04 -3.84 13.00
C PHE A 134 -5.88 -3.58 13.97
N THR A 135 -5.14 -4.59 14.34
CA THR A 135 -4.06 -4.49 15.34
C THR A 135 -2.85 -5.34 14.94
N ASN A 136 -1.77 -5.27 15.73
CA ASN A 136 -0.59 -6.12 15.61
C ASN A 136 0.08 -6.11 14.22
N TRP A 137 0.07 -5.00 13.48
CA TRP A 137 0.71 -4.97 12.17
C TRP A 137 2.21 -5.20 12.27
N ILE A 138 2.70 -6.11 11.43
CA ILE A 138 4.11 -6.19 11.08
C ILE A 138 4.28 -6.21 9.56
N PHE A 139 5.24 -5.45 9.09
CA PHE A 139 5.67 -5.46 7.69
C PHE A 139 7.04 -6.11 7.57
N ILE A 140 7.19 -7.02 6.61
CA ILE A 140 8.45 -7.74 6.35
C ILE A 140 8.86 -7.50 4.90
N PRO A 141 9.80 -6.56 4.64
CA PRO A 141 10.32 -6.32 3.29
C PRO A 141 11.03 -7.56 2.74
N ALA A 142 10.85 -7.83 1.45
CA ALA A 142 11.45 -8.99 0.77
C ALA A 142 11.21 -10.32 1.51
N PHE A 143 10.04 -10.51 2.11
CA PHE A 143 9.66 -11.73 2.82
C PHE A 143 9.93 -12.99 1.97
N ASP A 144 10.45 -14.03 2.60
CA ASP A 144 10.65 -15.34 1.98
C ASP A 144 10.22 -16.44 2.96
N GLY A 145 8.97 -16.86 2.87
CA GLY A 145 8.37 -17.84 3.78
C GLY A 145 8.87 -19.26 3.61
N GLY A 146 9.60 -19.56 2.53
CA GLY A 146 10.26 -20.84 2.31
C GLY A 146 11.52 -21.05 3.15
N LEU A 147 11.96 -20.02 3.90
CA LEU A 147 13.18 -20.05 4.69
C LEU A 147 12.89 -20.01 6.20
N SER A 148 13.85 -20.48 6.98
CA SER A 148 13.73 -20.50 8.45
C SER A 148 13.75 -19.09 9.06
N ASN A 149 13.02 -18.93 10.16
CA ASN A 149 13.01 -17.72 10.96
C ASN A 149 13.42 -18.07 12.40
N PRO A 150 14.73 -18.03 12.74
CA PRO A 150 15.19 -18.30 14.09
C PRO A 150 14.53 -17.36 15.11
N VAL A 151 14.10 -17.91 16.23
CA VAL A 151 13.49 -17.14 17.31
C VAL A 151 14.49 -16.14 17.86
N GLY A 152 14.06 -14.89 18.05
CA GLY A 152 14.87 -13.83 18.66
C GLY A 152 15.85 -13.12 17.72
N SER A 153 15.94 -13.50 16.45
CA SER A 153 16.76 -12.76 15.50
C SER A 153 16.02 -11.54 14.92
N GLN A 154 16.65 -10.37 14.97
CA GLN A 154 16.13 -9.15 14.34
C GLN A 154 16.09 -9.26 12.82
N THR A 155 17.01 -10.03 12.23
CA THR A 155 16.99 -10.40 10.82
C THR A 155 17.11 -11.91 10.71
N SER A 156 16.45 -12.49 9.72
CA SER A 156 16.49 -13.92 9.44
C SER A 156 16.45 -14.17 7.94
N PRO A 157 16.74 -15.39 7.48
CA PRO A 157 16.53 -15.71 6.08
C PRO A 157 15.10 -15.39 5.58
N GLN A 158 14.08 -15.56 6.42
CA GLN A 158 12.69 -15.19 6.11
C GLN A 158 12.45 -13.68 6.12
N ALA A 159 13.15 -12.93 6.98
CA ALA A 159 13.01 -11.49 7.17
C ALA A 159 14.37 -10.78 7.04
N PRO A 160 14.94 -10.69 5.83
CA PRO A 160 16.32 -10.26 5.61
C PRO A 160 16.59 -8.81 6.03
N PHE A 161 15.55 -7.98 6.04
CA PHE A 161 15.61 -6.58 6.45
C PHE A 161 14.87 -6.32 7.77
N GLY A 162 14.54 -7.38 8.52
CA GLY A 162 13.80 -7.29 9.77
C GLY A 162 12.28 -7.28 9.60
N SER A 163 11.58 -7.25 10.75
CA SER A 163 10.12 -7.17 10.85
C SER A 163 9.75 -5.84 11.51
N TRP A 164 8.91 -5.04 10.88
CA TRP A 164 8.66 -3.65 11.24
C TRP A 164 7.25 -3.47 11.78
N THR A 165 7.10 -2.92 12.98
CA THR A 165 5.81 -2.66 13.62
C THR A 165 5.26 -1.29 13.27
N ALA A 166 3.93 -1.16 13.30
CA ALA A 166 3.26 0.11 13.05
C ALA A 166 3.39 1.07 14.25
N ARG A 167 3.49 2.37 13.96
CA ARG A 167 3.41 3.48 14.91
C ARG A 167 2.13 4.30 14.71
N PHE A 168 1.72 4.49 13.47
CA PHE A 168 0.53 5.23 13.09
C PHE A 168 -0.08 4.58 11.85
N VAL A 169 -1.40 4.58 11.77
CA VAL A 169 -2.16 4.05 10.63
C VAL A 169 -3.26 5.01 10.23
N GLU A 170 -3.54 5.08 8.94
CA GLU A 170 -4.66 5.85 8.41
C GLU A 170 -5.22 5.20 7.15
N VAL A 171 -6.49 5.45 6.87
CA VAL A 171 -7.20 4.99 5.68
C VAL A 171 -7.97 6.13 5.04
N SER A 172 -8.32 5.98 3.77
CA SER A 172 -9.12 6.98 3.07
C SER A 172 -10.50 7.16 3.69
N ALA A 173 -11.00 8.39 3.69
CA ALA A 173 -12.37 8.69 4.06
C ALA A 173 -13.36 8.02 3.09
N THR A 174 -13.02 7.93 1.82
CA THR A 174 -13.83 7.23 0.80
C THR A 174 -14.05 5.77 1.17
N TRP A 175 -13.01 5.03 1.58
CA TRP A 175 -13.14 3.65 2.05
C TRP A 175 -14.09 3.54 3.24
N SER A 176 -13.86 4.37 4.25
CA SER A 176 -14.68 4.38 5.46
C SER A 176 -16.14 4.75 5.17
N ASN A 177 -16.38 5.82 4.40
CA ASN A 177 -17.72 6.36 4.17
C ASN A 177 -18.58 5.50 3.24
N THR A 178 -17.97 4.69 2.37
CA THR A 178 -18.68 3.78 1.47
C THR A 178 -18.89 2.38 2.06
N ASN A 179 -18.55 2.18 3.35
CA ASN A 179 -18.61 0.88 4.02
C ASN A 179 -17.89 -0.24 3.25
N GLY A 180 -16.81 0.10 2.54
CA GLY A 180 -16.01 -0.86 1.78
C GLY A 180 -16.67 -1.42 0.53
N ALA A 181 -17.70 -0.75 -0.01
CA ALA A 181 -18.32 -1.16 -1.26
C ALA A 181 -17.31 -1.22 -2.40
N LEU A 182 -17.40 -2.24 -3.26
CA LEU A 182 -16.48 -2.49 -4.36
C LEU A 182 -17.15 -2.30 -5.73
N PRO A 183 -16.39 -1.91 -6.76
CA PRO A 183 -15.02 -1.38 -6.75
C PRO A 183 -14.91 -0.05 -6.01
N ASN A 184 -13.80 0.19 -5.32
CA ASN A 184 -13.58 1.36 -4.49
C ASN A 184 -12.28 2.08 -4.89
N ASN A 185 -12.36 3.36 -5.20
CA ASN A 185 -11.19 4.17 -5.53
C ASN A 185 -10.46 4.74 -4.29
N GLY A 186 -10.92 4.41 -3.10
CA GLY A 186 -10.34 4.78 -1.81
C GLY A 186 -9.81 3.58 -1.02
N ASP A 187 -9.79 2.36 -1.59
CA ASP A 187 -9.23 1.19 -0.89
C ASP A 187 -7.69 1.24 -0.84
N PHE A 188 -7.17 2.27 -0.18
CA PHE A 188 -5.75 2.42 0.14
C PHE A 188 -5.58 2.91 1.58
N GLY A 189 -4.54 2.40 2.24
CA GLY A 189 -4.17 2.75 3.60
C GLY A 189 -2.67 3.00 3.72
N LEU A 190 -2.29 3.84 4.66
CA LEU A 190 -0.91 4.16 4.99
C LEU A 190 -0.58 3.67 6.40
N ILE A 191 0.60 3.10 6.54
CA ILE A 191 1.15 2.69 7.84
C ILE A 191 2.51 3.36 8.00
N VAL A 192 2.65 4.14 9.07
CA VAL A 192 3.95 4.67 9.50
C VAL A 192 4.58 3.66 10.44
N LEU A 193 5.78 3.23 10.12
CA LEU A 193 6.51 2.20 10.86
C LEU A 193 7.41 2.80 11.94
N GLN A 194 7.65 2.03 12.99
CA GLN A 194 8.62 2.35 14.04
C GLN A 194 10.05 2.19 13.50
N ASP A 195 10.94 3.10 13.87
CA ASP A 195 12.38 2.89 13.67
C ASP A 195 12.88 1.71 14.51
N GLN A 196 13.85 1.00 13.99
CA GLN A 196 14.43 -0.17 14.68
C GLN A 196 15.94 -0.09 14.78
N SER A 197 16.45 -0.59 15.90
CA SER A 197 17.88 -0.81 16.12
C SER A 197 18.26 -2.23 15.72
N PHE A 198 19.37 -2.38 15.03
CA PHE A 198 19.93 -3.67 14.63
C PHE A 198 21.32 -3.83 15.26
N ALA A 199 21.56 -4.95 15.95
CA ALA A 199 22.83 -5.24 16.59
C ALA A 199 23.34 -4.11 17.51
N GLY A 200 22.44 -3.42 18.23
CA GLY A 200 22.78 -2.33 19.15
C GLY A 200 23.13 -0.99 18.49
N ALA A 201 23.01 -0.88 17.17
CA ALA A 201 23.19 0.39 16.48
C ALA A 201 22.01 1.35 16.75
N ALA A 202 22.21 2.64 16.42
CA ALA A 202 21.14 3.63 16.51
C ALA A 202 19.91 3.21 15.66
N PRO A 203 18.69 3.57 16.08
CA PRO A 203 17.48 3.25 15.34
C PRO A 203 17.52 3.85 13.93
N VAL A 204 17.07 3.07 12.94
CA VAL A 204 16.99 3.48 11.54
C VAL A 204 15.58 3.24 11.01
N SER A 205 15.18 4.00 9.99
CA SER A 205 13.92 3.80 9.28
C SER A 205 13.95 2.58 8.37
N VAL A 206 12.77 2.08 8.01
CA VAL A 206 12.63 0.94 7.08
C VAL A 206 13.32 1.22 5.74
N ARG A 207 13.12 2.41 5.16
CA ARG A 207 13.77 2.78 3.89
C ARG A 207 15.29 2.80 4.00
N THR A 208 15.84 3.35 5.09
CA THR A 208 17.29 3.36 5.34
C THR A 208 17.85 1.94 5.43
N LYS A 209 17.16 1.04 6.15
CA LYS A 209 17.59 -0.36 6.30
C LYS A 209 17.51 -1.14 4.99
N VAL A 210 16.43 -0.96 4.23
CA VAL A 210 16.19 -1.68 2.97
C VAL A 210 17.02 -1.08 1.82
N GLY A 211 17.25 0.23 1.84
CA GLY A 211 17.96 0.95 0.76
C GLY A 211 17.15 1.01 -0.54
N ALA A 212 15.81 0.93 -0.45
CA ALA A 212 14.91 1.05 -1.60
C ALA A 212 13.52 1.53 -1.16
N SER A 213 12.84 2.22 -2.06
CA SER A 213 11.41 2.57 -1.97
C SER A 213 10.85 2.80 -3.38
N PHE A 214 9.55 2.70 -3.52
CA PHE A 214 8.84 3.18 -4.70
C PHE A 214 8.54 4.67 -4.55
N THR A 215 8.27 5.34 -5.67
CA THR A 215 7.77 6.72 -5.69
C THR A 215 6.27 6.68 -5.94
N ALA A 216 5.48 7.15 -4.98
CA ALA A 216 4.03 7.23 -5.16
C ALA A 216 3.68 8.35 -6.16
N VAL A 217 2.83 8.03 -7.13
CA VAL A 217 2.38 8.96 -8.18
C VAL A 217 0.87 8.85 -8.31
N THR A 218 0.19 9.99 -8.30
CA THR A 218 -1.27 10.08 -8.39
C THR A 218 -1.75 10.30 -9.82
N ASN A 219 -3.00 9.92 -10.10
CA ASN A 219 -3.72 10.16 -11.35
C ASN A 219 -3.02 9.64 -12.61
N ASN A 220 -2.32 8.52 -12.51
CA ASN A 220 -1.46 8.01 -13.59
C ASN A 220 -1.83 6.62 -14.15
N LEU A 221 -2.95 6.07 -13.77
CA LEU A 221 -3.63 4.99 -14.48
C LEU A 221 -4.73 5.63 -15.33
N PRO A 222 -5.10 5.19 -16.50
CA PRO A 222 -4.94 3.91 -17.18
C PRO A 222 -4.03 3.99 -18.43
N ASN A 223 -4.01 2.91 -19.21
CA ASN A 223 -3.41 2.80 -20.56
C ASN A 223 -1.88 2.68 -20.55
N THR A 224 -1.32 2.09 -19.49
CA THR A 224 0.10 1.83 -19.43
C THR A 224 0.36 0.40 -18.96
N HIS A 225 1.54 -0.11 -19.26
CA HIS A 225 2.04 -1.34 -18.66
C HIS A 225 2.25 -1.15 -17.16
N VAL A 226 1.80 -2.12 -16.37
CA VAL A 226 2.04 -2.18 -14.92
C VAL A 226 2.66 -3.51 -14.52
N THR A 227 3.59 -3.43 -13.58
CA THR A 227 4.10 -4.59 -12.84
C THR A 227 3.44 -4.60 -11.47
N MET A 228 2.76 -5.68 -11.15
CA MET A 228 2.13 -5.92 -9.85
C MET A 228 3.01 -6.85 -9.04
N LEU A 229 3.26 -6.52 -7.77
CA LEU A 229 3.97 -7.40 -6.85
C LEU A 229 3.07 -7.80 -5.70
N GLY A 230 3.20 -9.03 -5.20
CA GLY A 230 2.42 -9.48 -4.07
C GLY A 230 2.75 -10.90 -3.61
N TYR A 231 2.05 -11.33 -2.57
CA TYR A 231 2.17 -12.66 -1.95
C TYR A 231 0.84 -13.41 -2.02
N PRO A 232 0.35 -13.75 -3.23
CA PRO A 232 -0.94 -14.42 -3.39
C PRO A 232 -0.90 -15.85 -2.85
N CYS A 233 -1.95 -16.25 -2.15
CA CYS A 233 -1.99 -17.54 -1.47
C CYS A 233 -2.30 -18.72 -2.39
N ASN A 234 -2.84 -18.46 -3.57
CA ASN A 234 -2.99 -19.49 -4.62
C ASN A 234 -1.64 -19.92 -5.23
N PHE A 235 -0.54 -19.21 -4.91
CA PHE A 235 0.81 -19.57 -5.34
C PHE A 235 1.76 -19.71 -4.15
N ASN A 236 2.48 -20.83 -4.08
CA ASN A 236 3.52 -21.09 -3.09
C ASN A 236 3.07 -20.84 -1.64
N SER A 237 1.77 -21.04 -1.34
CA SER A 237 1.17 -20.83 -0.02
C SER A 237 1.49 -19.44 0.55
N CYS A 238 1.39 -18.39 -0.26
CA CYS A 238 1.71 -17.01 0.08
C CYS A 238 3.18 -16.76 0.52
N ASN A 239 4.10 -17.68 0.26
CA ASN A 239 5.45 -17.62 0.82
C ASN A 239 6.49 -16.97 -0.08
N ILE A 240 6.22 -16.86 -1.37
CA ILE A 240 7.15 -16.30 -2.35
C ILE A 240 6.46 -15.16 -3.10
N MET A 241 7.15 -14.02 -3.21
CA MET A 241 6.68 -12.90 -3.99
C MET A 241 6.42 -13.30 -5.44
N GLN A 242 5.29 -12.90 -5.97
CA GLN A 242 4.94 -13.01 -7.38
C GLN A 242 5.08 -11.65 -8.04
N ARG A 243 5.51 -11.68 -9.30
CA ARG A 243 5.48 -10.57 -10.23
C ARG A 243 4.48 -10.89 -11.34
N ASN A 244 3.57 -9.97 -11.60
CA ASN A 244 2.62 -10.03 -12.70
C ASN A 244 2.76 -8.78 -13.55
N ASP A 245 2.91 -8.94 -14.85
CA ASP A 245 3.04 -7.85 -15.80
C ASP A 245 1.84 -7.87 -16.73
N SER A 246 1.17 -6.73 -16.87
CA SER A 246 0.02 -6.57 -17.77
C SER A 246 -0.06 -5.16 -18.35
N SER A 247 -0.50 -5.06 -19.59
CA SER A 247 -0.89 -3.81 -20.25
C SER A 247 -2.37 -3.82 -20.67
N ASP A 248 -2.98 -5.00 -20.65
CA ASP A 248 -4.39 -5.17 -20.96
C ASP A 248 -5.25 -4.86 -19.75
N HIS A 249 -6.21 -3.93 -19.92
CA HIS A 249 -6.96 -3.37 -18.79
C HIS A 249 -8.36 -2.92 -19.21
N ARG A 250 -9.21 -2.77 -18.21
CA ARG A 250 -10.49 -2.09 -18.32
C ARG A 250 -10.72 -1.18 -17.11
N VAL A 251 -11.60 -0.19 -17.27
CA VAL A 251 -12.04 0.66 -16.16
C VAL A 251 -13.19 -0.03 -15.44
N GLY A 252 -13.03 -0.30 -14.15
CA GLY A 252 -14.12 -0.77 -13.30
C GLY A 252 -15.13 0.37 -13.04
N SER A 253 -16.43 0.05 -13.02
CA SER A 253 -17.44 0.97 -12.50
C SER A 253 -17.24 1.13 -11.00
N THR A 254 -17.04 2.35 -10.50
CA THR A 254 -16.73 2.62 -9.10
C THR A 254 -17.90 3.26 -8.35
N VAL A 255 -17.95 3.02 -7.04
CA VAL A 255 -18.91 3.66 -6.14
C VAL A 255 -18.63 5.16 -6.00
N ALA A 256 -17.38 5.59 -6.15
CA ALA A 256 -16.94 6.96 -5.83
C ALA A 256 -16.00 7.58 -6.86
N GLY A 257 -16.00 7.14 -8.13
CA GLY A 257 -15.17 7.74 -9.19
C GLY A 257 -14.45 6.72 -10.05
N ASN A 258 -13.51 7.19 -10.90
CA ASN A 258 -12.95 6.41 -12.00
C ASN A 258 -11.52 5.88 -11.76
N ASN A 259 -11.04 5.77 -10.52
CA ASN A 259 -9.68 5.31 -10.22
C ASN A 259 -9.60 3.82 -9.83
N ALA A 260 -10.65 3.03 -10.07
CA ALA A 260 -10.57 1.58 -9.97
C ALA A 260 -10.28 1.01 -11.37
N PHE A 261 -9.15 0.35 -11.51
CA PHE A 261 -8.71 -0.26 -12.75
C PHE A 261 -8.59 -1.75 -12.58
N GLU A 262 -8.96 -2.47 -13.62
CA GLU A 262 -8.89 -3.93 -13.68
C GLU A 262 -7.90 -4.33 -14.77
N TYR A 263 -6.90 -5.12 -14.40
CA TYR A 263 -5.84 -5.62 -15.28
C TYR A 263 -5.77 -7.13 -15.24
N GLY A 264 -5.21 -7.71 -16.30
CA GLY A 264 -4.99 -9.15 -16.38
C GLY A 264 -4.08 -9.64 -15.26
N SER A 265 -4.53 -10.65 -14.50
CA SER A 265 -3.78 -11.28 -13.42
C SER A 265 -4.47 -12.55 -12.94
N ASP A 266 -3.68 -13.54 -12.55
CA ASP A 266 -4.15 -14.76 -11.86
C ASP A 266 -3.78 -14.77 -10.37
N MET A 267 -3.27 -13.66 -9.83
CA MET A 267 -3.03 -13.52 -8.40
C MET A 267 -4.36 -13.41 -7.64
N ALA A 268 -4.42 -14.02 -6.45
CA ALA A 268 -5.60 -14.04 -5.61
C ALA A 268 -5.32 -13.44 -4.22
N GLY A 269 -6.08 -13.85 -3.20
CA GLY A 269 -5.96 -13.41 -1.84
C GLY A 269 -4.53 -13.45 -1.30
N GLY A 270 -4.15 -12.48 -0.49
CA GLY A 270 -2.79 -12.22 -0.04
C GLY A 270 -2.02 -11.22 -0.91
N SER A 271 -2.40 -11.04 -2.19
CA SER A 271 -1.84 -9.96 -3.03
C SER A 271 -2.40 -8.58 -2.69
N SER A 272 -3.50 -8.49 -1.96
CA SER A 272 -4.13 -7.26 -1.46
C SER A 272 -3.11 -6.26 -0.90
N GLY A 273 -3.18 -5.00 -1.32
CA GLY A 273 -2.23 -3.96 -0.93
C GLY A 273 -0.88 -4.01 -1.64
N GLY A 274 -0.63 -5.01 -2.48
CA GLY A 274 0.57 -5.11 -3.30
C GLY A 274 0.66 -3.96 -4.30
N PRO A 275 1.88 -3.41 -4.56
CA PRO A 275 2.05 -2.24 -5.40
C PRO A 275 1.82 -2.55 -6.88
N TRP A 276 1.20 -1.61 -7.57
CA TRP A 276 1.09 -1.54 -9.02
C TRP A 276 2.06 -0.49 -9.54
N VAL A 277 3.08 -0.93 -10.25
CA VAL A 277 4.27 -0.11 -10.52
C VAL A 277 4.46 0.09 -12.02
N GLN A 278 4.60 1.35 -12.43
CA GLN A 278 5.05 1.75 -13.76
C GLN A 278 6.58 1.91 -13.79
N ASN A 279 7.19 1.72 -14.97
CA ASN A 279 8.65 1.82 -15.17
C ASN A 279 9.43 0.99 -14.14
N PHE A 280 8.97 -0.25 -13.91
CA PHE A 280 9.55 -1.15 -12.92
C PHE A 280 10.94 -1.61 -13.35
N GLY A 281 11.92 -1.48 -12.45
CA GLY A 281 13.29 -1.93 -12.69
C GLY A 281 14.11 -1.01 -13.59
N ASP A 282 13.55 0.11 -14.03
CA ASP A 282 14.26 1.05 -14.88
C ASP A 282 15.48 1.64 -14.15
N PRO A 283 16.69 1.59 -14.75
CA PRO A 283 17.91 2.03 -14.09
C PRO A 283 17.94 3.55 -13.88
N LEU A 284 18.51 3.97 -12.76
CA LEU A 284 18.61 5.40 -12.38
C LEU A 284 19.42 6.26 -13.39
N SER A 285 20.20 5.64 -14.26
CA SER A 285 21.13 6.32 -15.17
C SER A 285 20.50 6.81 -16.48
N ALA A 286 19.29 6.34 -16.83
CA ALA A 286 18.61 6.78 -18.04
C ALA A 286 17.25 7.36 -17.74
N ALA A 287 16.86 8.46 -18.40
CA ALA A 287 15.48 8.93 -18.35
C ALA A 287 14.60 7.97 -19.15
N PRO A 288 13.44 7.51 -18.64
CA PRO A 288 12.49 6.74 -19.44
C PRO A 288 12.04 7.59 -20.63
N THR A 289 12.23 7.08 -21.83
CA THR A 289 11.80 7.76 -23.05
C THR A 289 10.51 7.12 -23.56
N GLY A 290 9.55 7.94 -24.04
CA GLY A 290 8.30 7.45 -24.61
C GLY A 290 7.28 6.94 -23.59
N SER A 291 7.54 7.07 -22.29
CA SER A 291 6.58 6.73 -21.22
C SER A 291 5.67 7.94 -20.91
N ARG A 292 4.40 7.65 -20.62
CA ARG A 292 3.45 8.64 -20.09
C ARG A 292 3.88 9.17 -18.71
N ASN A 293 4.57 8.33 -17.92
CA ASN A 293 5.12 8.67 -16.63
C ASN A 293 6.64 8.54 -16.67
N LEU A 294 7.36 9.62 -16.43
CA LEU A 294 8.82 9.63 -16.41
C LEU A 294 9.41 9.23 -15.05
N THR A 295 8.57 8.99 -14.05
CA THR A 295 9.00 8.54 -12.72
C THR A 295 9.34 7.07 -12.74
N ARG A 296 10.54 6.72 -12.32
CA ARG A 296 10.99 5.31 -12.20
C ARG A 296 10.37 4.65 -10.99
N ASN A 297 10.06 3.36 -11.14
CA ASN A 297 9.48 2.58 -10.07
C ASN A 297 8.30 3.33 -9.42
N ALA A 298 7.42 3.90 -10.26
CA ALA A 298 6.28 4.69 -9.83
C ALA A 298 5.15 3.78 -9.38
N VAL A 299 4.86 3.74 -8.09
CA VAL A 299 3.65 3.07 -7.60
C VAL A 299 2.46 3.99 -7.82
N VAL A 300 1.46 3.51 -8.55
CA VAL A 300 0.29 4.28 -9.03
C VAL A 300 -1.02 3.78 -8.44
N GLY A 301 -0.99 2.70 -7.69
CA GLY A 301 -2.13 2.08 -7.02
C GLY A 301 -1.73 0.82 -6.28
N VAL A 302 -2.69 0.22 -5.62
CA VAL A 302 -2.54 -1.04 -4.87
C VAL A 302 -3.62 -2.04 -5.25
N THR A 303 -3.31 -3.32 -5.15
CA THR A 303 -4.30 -4.39 -5.31
C THR A 303 -5.42 -4.24 -4.30
N SER A 304 -6.66 -4.16 -4.79
CA SER A 304 -7.86 -3.98 -3.98
C SER A 304 -8.73 -5.24 -3.93
N TYR A 305 -9.13 -5.78 -5.06
CA TYR A 305 -10.08 -6.89 -5.11
C TYR A 305 -9.81 -7.87 -6.24
N GLY A 306 -10.36 -9.09 -6.10
CA GLY A 306 -10.43 -10.10 -7.15
C GLY A 306 -11.88 -10.43 -7.49
N PHE A 307 -12.09 -11.53 -8.21
CA PHE A 307 -13.40 -12.03 -8.59
C PHE A 307 -13.65 -13.40 -7.94
N LEU A 308 -14.91 -13.66 -7.57
CA LEU A 308 -15.32 -14.95 -6.99
C LEU A 308 -15.14 -16.11 -7.98
N ASP A 309 -15.42 -15.86 -9.25
CA ASP A 309 -15.14 -16.85 -10.29
C ASP A 309 -13.63 -16.93 -10.56
N THR A 310 -13.02 -18.03 -10.17
CA THR A 310 -11.59 -18.29 -10.35
C THR A 310 -11.16 -18.43 -11.81
N ASN A 311 -12.09 -18.54 -12.76
CA ASN A 311 -11.80 -18.50 -14.18
C ASN A 311 -11.57 -17.07 -14.67
N VAL A 312 -12.04 -16.05 -13.95
CA VAL A 312 -11.79 -14.65 -14.25
C VAL A 312 -10.36 -14.29 -13.83
N LYS A 313 -9.48 -14.12 -14.81
CA LYS A 313 -8.07 -13.78 -14.60
C LYS A 313 -7.88 -12.28 -14.66
N ILE A 314 -8.47 -11.59 -13.70
CA ILE A 314 -8.49 -10.13 -13.58
C ILE A 314 -8.32 -9.77 -12.10
N LEU A 315 -7.54 -8.73 -11.85
CA LEU A 315 -7.34 -8.14 -10.53
C LEU A 315 -7.70 -6.66 -10.58
N GLY A 316 -8.40 -6.18 -9.56
CA GLY A 316 -8.79 -4.78 -9.43
C GLY A 316 -7.86 -4.00 -8.52
N ALA A 317 -7.56 -2.75 -8.90
CA ALA A 317 -6.77 -1.81 -8.13
C ALA A 317 -7.58 -0.62 -7.64
N SER A 318 -7.16 -0.06 -6.49
CA SER A 318 -7.40 1.33 -6.15
C SER A 318 -6.23 2.17 -6.63
N GLY A 319 -6.47 2.99 -7.67
CA GLY A 319 -5.48 3.93 -8.19
C GLY A 319 -5.33 5.15 -7.28
N PHE A 320 -4.12 5.66 -7.16
CA PHE A 320 -3.86 6.82 -6.31
C PHE A 320 -4.42 8.11 -6.94
N ASN A 321 -5.15 8.86 -6.13
CA ASN A 321 -5.87 10.08 -6.50
C ASN A 321 -5.47 11.26 -5.60
N ALA A 322 -6.20 12.37 -5.65
CA ALA A 322 -5.95 13.55 -4.83
C ALA A 322 -6.12 13.25 -3.32
N GLU A 323 -7.09 12.40 -2.95
CA GLU A 323 -7.29 11.98 -1.56
C GLU A 323 -6.05 11.24 -1.03
N PHE A 324 -5.47 10.32 -1.82
CA PHE A 324 -4.22 9.67 -1.46
C PHE A 324 -3.07 10.67 -1.25
N ALA A 325 -2.97 11.71 -2.10
CA ALA A 325 -1.95 12.73 -1.93
C ALA A 325 -2.11 13.51 -0.61
N SER A 326 -3.35 13.85 -0.26
CA SER A 326 -3.68 14.52 1.01
C SER A 326 -3.34 13.64 2.21
N MET A 327 -3.71 12.35 2.18
CA MET A 327 -3.34 11.36 3.20
C MET A 327 -1.83 11.24 3.36
N LEU A 328 -1.09 11.09 2.25
CA LEU A 328 0.37 10.98 2.31
C LEU A 328 1.01 12.22 2.92
N ASN A 329 0.48 13.42 2.62
CA ASN A 329 0.94 14.66 3.25
C ASN A 329 0.65 14.67 4.76
N ALA A 330 -0.52 14.19 5.20
CA ALA A 330 -0.87 14.05 6.62
C ALA A 330 0.07 13.06 7.33
N ALA A 331 0.30 11.89 6.77
CA ALA A 331 1.25 10.90 7.30
C ALA A 331 2.68 11.46 7.41
N CYS A 332 3.12 12.25 6.41
CA CYS A 332 4.42 12.91 6.42
C CYS A 332 4.52 13.96 7.54
N ALA A 333 3.46 14.73 7.75
CA ALA A 333 3.40 15.79 8.76
C ALA A 333 3.21 15.25 10.20
N ASN A 334 2.69 14.04 10.35
CA ASN A 334 2.44 13.41 11.65
C ASN A 334 3.68 13.34 12.55
N ALA A 335 4.88 13.14 12.00
CA ALA A 335 6.13 13.33 12.71
C ALA A 335 7.31 13.59 11.77
N THR A 336 8.29 14.38 12.26
CA THR A 336 9.53 14.63 11.55
C THR A 336 10.24 13.32 11.16
N GLY A 337 10.68 13.25 9.92
CA GLY A 337 11.42 12.11 9.38
C GLY A 337 10.55 10.94 8.87
N ASN A 338 9.22 11.09 8.83
CA ASN A 338 8.36 10.08 8.20
C ASN A 338 8.60 10.01 6.68
N CYS A 339 8.90 11.12 6.06
CA CYS A 339 9.16 11.31 4.64
C CYS A 339 10.54 11.87 4.39
#